data_e7c1931d69da54fe33c0426b8ac42006
#
_entry.id   e7c1931d69da54fe33c0426b8ac42006
#
_cell.length_a   1.000
_cell.length_b   1.000
_cell.length_c   1.000
_cell.angle_alpha   90.00
_cell.angle_beta   90.00
_cell.angle_gamma   90.00
#
_symmetry.space_group_name_H-M   'P 1'
#
loop_
_entity.id
_entity.type
_entity.pdbx_description
1 polymer ?
#
loop_
_entity_poly.entity_id
_entity_poly.type
_entity_poly.pdbx_seq_one_letter_code
_entity_poly.pdbx_strand_id
1 'polypeptide(L)'
;MNADTLPPVAYDPELVFGNVIRVDESANFATPTVGEGIRICMDHGEALGRALGETIRTNDPTPLKRYEADCKKTLARNYHFCFLANKRFSLYSAKDSDQIIGRISHLSESDLVALLRSEFTMKMILKATYKMLKQKLFGSS
;
A
#
# COMPACT_ATOMS: atom_id res chain seq x y z
N MET A 1 -18.71 17.53 8.68
CA MET A 1 -18.01 16.79 7.62
C MET A 1 -17.25 15.69 8.33
N ASN A 2 -17.78 14.47 8.36
CA ASN A 2 -17.05 13.34 8.94
C ASN A 2 -16.01 12.96 7.90
N ALA A 3 -14.73 13.14 8.22
CA ALA A 3 -13.66 12.52 7.47
C ALA A 3 -13.78 11.01 7.75
N ASP A 4 -14.36 10.27 6.83
CA ASP A 4 -14.30 8.82 6.86
C ASP A 4 -12.82 8.45 6.73
N THR A 5 -12.25 8.10 7.89
CA THR A 5 -10.94 7.49 7.92
C THR A 5 -11.06 6.16 7.17
N LEU A 6 -10.31 6.02 6.09
CA LEU A 6 -10.17 4.73 5.41
C LEU A 6 -9.91 3.66 6.47
N PRO A 7 -10.78 2.67 6.61
CA PRO A 7 -10.61 1.68 7.67
C PRO A 7 -9.26 0.99 7.45
N PRO A 8 -8.45 0.85 8.50
CA PRO A 8 -7.20 0.12 8.44
C PRO A 8 -7.51 -1.38 8.34
N VAL A 9 -7.96 -1.82 7.19
CA VAL A 9 -8.23 -3.23 6.92
C VAL A 9 -6.98 -3.87 6.35
N ALA A 10 -6.59 -5.00 6.93
CA ALA A 10 -5.57 -5.83 6.32
C ALA A 10 -6.02 -6.23 4.91
N TYR A 11 -5.10 -6.10 3.93
CA TYR A 11 -5.41 -6.46 2.56
C TYR A 11 -5.53 -7.98 2.43
N ASP A 12 -6.74 -8.46 2.30
CA ASP A 12 -7.04 -9.82 1.84
C ASP A 12 -8.35 -9.80 1.04
N PRO A 13 -8.38 -9.13 -0.11
CA PRO A 13 -9.58 -9.09 -0.90
C PRO A 13 -9.71 -10.38 -1.72
N GLU A 14 -10.84 -10.98 -1.61
CA GLU A 14 -11.39 -11.76 -2.70
C GLU A 14 -11.87 -10.76 -3.75
N LEU A 15 -11.35 -10.83 -4.97
CA LEU A 15 -11.64 -9.86 -6.03
C LEU A 15 -12.69 -10.39 -6.99
N VAL A 16 -12.74 -11.70 -7.20
CA VAL A 16 -13.59 -12.35 -8.23
C VAL A 16 -14.68 -13.18 -7.56
N PHE A 17 -15.94 -12.79 -7.74
CA PHE A 17 -17.13 -13.43 -7.18
C PHE A 17 -18.06 -13.84 -8.33
N GLY A 18 -17.87 -15.02 -8.86
CA GLY A 18 -18.65 -15.46 -10.03
C GLY A 18 -18.50 -14.48 -11.21
N ASN A 19 -19.55 -13.76 -11.55
CA ASN A 19 -19.55 -12.77 -12.64
C ASN A 19 -19.29 -11.33 -12.17
N VAL A 20 -18.96 -11.12 -10.91
CA VAL A 20 -18.67 -9.82 -10.33
C VAL A 20 -17.19 -9.72 -10.01
N ILE A 21 -16.55 -8.62 -10.40
CA ILE A 21 -15.16 -8.34 -10.10
C ILE A 21 -15.11 -7.01 -9.34
N ARG A 22 -14.46 -7.02 -8.18
CA ARG A 22 -14.23 -5.83 -7.38
C ARG A 22 -12.97 -5.11 -7.86
N VAL A 23 -13.06 -3.80 -7.97
CA VAL A 23 -11.95 -2.93 -8.38
C VAL A 23 -11.97 -1.65 -7.53
N ASP A 24 -10.86 -0.94 -7.52
CA ASP A 24 -10.71 0.35 -6.84
C ASP A 24 -11.04 0.29 -5.34
N GLU A 25 -11.79 1.24 -4.83
CA GLU A 25 -12.19 1.28 -3.41
C GLU A 25 -12.97 0.04 -2.98
N SER A 26 -13.80 -0.51 -3.87
CA SER A 26 -14.52 -1.76 -3.60
C SER A 26 -13.57 -2.95 -3.38
N ALA A 27 -12.36 -2.89 -3.94
CA ALA A 27 -11.29 -3.86 -3.79
C ALA A 27 -10.27 -3.45 -2.72
N ASN A 28 -10.49 -2.32 -2.04
CA ASN A 28 -9.57 -1.74 -1.06
C ASN A 28 -8.17 -1.47 -1.64
N PHE A 29 -8.11 -0.93 -2.87
CA PHE A 29 -6.85 -0.65 -3.57
C PHE A 29 -6.19 0.67 -3.12
N ALA A 30 -6.88 1.55 -2.42
CA ALA A 30 -6.27 2.74 -1.85
C ALA A 30 -5.30 2.38 -0.71
N THR A 31 -4.07 2.93 -0.76
CA THR A 31 -3.09 2.64 0.30
C THR A 31 -3.50 3.30 1.62
N PRO A 32 -3.46 2.58 2.75
CA PRO A 32 -3.91 3.12 4.03
C PRO A 32 -3.11 4.33 4.53
N THR A 33 -1.88 4.54 4.05
CA THR A 33 -0.97 5.58 4.57
C THR A 33 -1.15 6.92 3.87
N VAL A 34 -1.18 6.90 2.54
CA VAL A 34 -1.17 8.13 1.71
C VAL A 34 -2.43 8.27 0.84
N GLY A 35 -3.32 7.28 0.87
CA GLY A 35 -4.54 7.28 0.06
C GLY A 35 -4.27 7.15 -1.45
N GLU A 36 -3.08 6.64 -1.84
CA GLU A 36 -2.78 6.42 -3.25
C GLU A 36 -3.65 5.29 -3.80
N GLY A 37 -4.59 5.61 -4.68
CA GLY A 37 -5.46 4.64 -5.33
C GLY A 37 -5.38 4.72 -6.86
N ILE A 38 -5.34 5.94 -7.42
CA ILE A 38 -5.47 6.17 -8.86
C ILE A 38 -4.46 5.38 -9.68
N ARG A 39 -3.16 5.49 -9.38
CA ARG A 39 -2.12 4.76 -10.11
C ARG A 39 -2.31 3.24 -10.00
N ILE A 40 -2.57 2.76 -8.79
CA ILE A 40 -2.79 1.34 -8.52
C ILE A 40 -3.99 0.83 -9.32
N CYS A 41 -5.08 1.59 -9.34
CA CYS A 41 -6.27 1.23 -10.11
C CYS A 41 -6.03 1.24 -11.61
N MET A 42 -5.21 2.17 -12.13
CA MET A 42 -4.82 2.19 -13.55
C MET A 42 -4.00 0.95 -13.92
N ASP A 43 -2.96 0.64 -13.13
CA ASP A 43 -2.07 -0.51 -13.36
C ASP A 43 -2.86 -1.83 -13.31
N HIS A 44 -3.71 -1.98 -12.29
CA HIS A 44 -4.54 -3.18 -12.13
C HIS A 44 -5.72 -3.23 -13.10
N GLY A 45 -6.25 -2.08 -13.51
CA GLY A 45 -7.31 -1.98 -14.52
C GLY A 45 -6.86 -2.51 -15.88
N GLU A 46 -5.63 -2.19 -16.30
CA GLU A 46 -5.06 -2.74 -17.53
C GLU A 46 -4.86 -4.26 -17.45
N ALA A 47 -4.34 -4.75 -16.33
CA ALA A 47 -4.16 -6.19 -16.12
C ALA A 47 -5.50 -6.94 -16.08
N LEU A 48 -6.50 -6.36 -15.42
CA LEU A 48 -7.87 -6.90 -15.39
C LEU A 48 -8.50 -6.92 -16.77
N GLY A 49 -8.38 -5.84 -17.55
CA GLY A 49 -8.91 -5.77 -18.90
C GLY A 49 -8.37 -6.87 -19.80
N ARG A 50 -7.08 -7.17 -19.71
CA ARG A 50 -6.45 -8.30 -20.42
C ARG A 50 -6.99 -9.65 -19.95
N ALA A 51 -7.04 -9.89 -18.65
CA ALA A 51 -7.55 -11.13 -18.09
C ALA A 51 -9.01 -11.38 -18.41
N LEU A 52 -9.85 -10.33 -18.36
CA LEU A 52 -11.27 -10.40 -18.71
C LEU A 52 -11.47 -10.70 -20.21
N GLY A 53 -10.75 -10.01 -21.08
CA GLY A 53 -10.80 -10.25 -22.52
C GLY A 53 -10.39 -11.69 -22.88
N GLU A 54 -9.38 -12.24 -22.24
CA GLU A 54 -8.96 -13.63 -22.43
C GLU A 54 -10.03 -14.61 -21.91
N THR A 55 -10.56 -14.37 -20.72
CA THR A 55 -11.64 -15.19 -20.14
C THR A 55 -12.88 -15.26 -21.04
N ILE A 56 -13.31 -14.12 -21.56
CA ILE A 56 -14.48 -14.07 -22.47
C ILE A 56 -14.18 -14.82 -23.78
N ARG A 57 -13.00 -14.62 -24.36
CA ARG A 57 -12.61 -15.26 -25.62
C ARG A 57 -12.48 -16.78 -25.52
N THR A 58 -11.97 -17.27 -24.39
CA THR A 58 -11.69 -18.71 -24.20
C THR A 58 -12.78 -19.44 -23.41
N ASN A 59 -13.71 -18.72 -22.81
CA ASN A 59 -14.69 -19.24 -21.85
C ASN A 59 -14.03 -20.00 -20.67
N ASP A 60 -12.80 -19.55 -20.27
CA ASP A 60 -12.02 -20.13 -19.18
C ASP A 60 -11.81 -19.08 -18.07
N PRO A 61 -12.19 -19.34 -16.80
CA PRO A 61 -12.01 -18.39 -15.70
C PRO A 61 -10.56 -18.30 -15.18
N THR A 62 -9.65 -19.14 -15.67
CA THR A 62 -8.27 -19.21 -15.21
C THR A 62 -7.51 -17.86 -15.29
N PRO A 63 -7.65 -17.04 -16.36
CA PRO A 63 -7.02 -15.73 -16.43
C PRO A 63 -7.42 -14.79 -15.29
N LEU A 64 -8.71 -14.78 -14.92
CA LEU A 64 -9.19 -13.95 -13.79
C LEU A 64 -8.67 -14.43 -12.45
N LYS A 65 -8.61 -15.75 -12.22
CA LYS A 65 -8.00 -16.31 -11.00
C LYS A 65 -6.51 -15.98 -10.89
N ARG A 66 -5.80 -15.98 -12.01
CA ARG A 66 -4.40 -15.56 -12.07
C ARG A 66 -4.25 -14.08 -11.74
N TYR A 67 -5.08 -13.22 -12.32
CA TYR A 67 -5.13 -11.79 -12.00
C TYR A 67 -5.32 -11.56 -10.50
N GLU A 68 -6.30 -12.23 -9.87
CA GLU A 68 -6.54 -12.11 -8.43
C GLU A 68 -5.31 -12.53 -7.60
N ALA A 69 -4.68 -13.66 -7.95
CA ALA A 69 -3.49 -14.14 -7.27
C ALA A 69 -2.30 -13.15 -7.41
N ASP A 70 -2.12 -12.55 -8.59
CA ASP A 70 -1.08 -11.56 -8.86
C ASP A 70 -1.34 -10.25 -8.08
N CYS A 71 -2.59 -9.79 -8.00
CA CYS A 71 -2.97 -8.67 -7.14
C CYS A 71 -2.63 -8.94 -5.68
N LYS A 72 -3.04 -10.08 -5.15
CA LYS A 72 -2.71 -10.47 -3.77
C LYS A 72 -1.20 -10.49 -3.53
N LYS A 73 -0.43 -11.07 -4.43
CA LYS A 73 1.03 -11.15 -4.31
C LYS A 73 1.72 -9.79 -4.36
N THR A 74 1.29 -8.90 -5.24
CA THR A 74 1.93 -7.60 -5.44
C THR A 74 1.56 -6.58 -4.37
N LEU A 75 0.30 -6.55 -3.95
CA LEU A 75 -0.21 -5.55 -3.04
C LEU A 75 -0.07 -5.94 -1.56
N ALA A 76 -0.25 -7.21 -1.20
CA ALA A 76 -0.37 -7.63 0.20
C ALA A 76 0.78 -7.17 1.09
N ARG A 77 2.02 -7.28 0.62
CA ARG A 77 3.19 -6.88 1.41
C ARG A 77 3.23 -5.37 1.66
N ASN A 78 3.04 -4.57 0.63
CA ASN A 78 3.10 -3.11 0.74
C ASN A 78 1.95 -2.59 1.59
N TYR A 79 0.74 -3.14 1.41
CA TYR A 79 -0.41 -2.80 2.22
C TYR A 79 -0.25 -3.16 3.69
N HIS A 80 0.36 -4.31 3.99
CA HIS A 80 0.67 -4.68 5.37
C HIS A 80 1.57 -3.66 6.04
N PHE A 81 2.63 -3.20 5.37
CA PHE A 81 3.50 -2.14 5.89
C PHE A 81 2.78 -0.80 6.03
N CYS A 82 1.97 -0.41 5.06
CA CYS A 82 1.14 0.79 5.14
C CYS A 82 0.16 0.73 6.32
N PHE A 83 -0.47 -0.40 6.53
CA PHE A 83 -1.37 -0.65 7.66
C PHE A 83 -0.65 -0.49 9.00
N LEU A 84 0.51 -1.11 9.17
CA LEU A 84 1.32 -0.97 10.39
C LEU A 84 1.79 0.46 10.61
N ALA A 85 2.21 1.15 9.56
CA ALA A 85 2.61 2.56 9.62
C ALA A 85 1.44 3.44 10.04
N ASN A 86 0.26 3.28 9.42
CA ASN A 86 -0.93 4.04 9.75
C ASN A 86 -1.39 3.81 11.20
N LYS A 87 -1.42 2.54 11.64
CA LYS A 87 -1.71 2.19 13.03
C LYS A 87 -0.75 2.88 14.01
N ARG A 88 0.51 3.02 13.64
CA ARG A 88 1.50 3.73 14.47
C ARG A 88 1.29 5.25 14.43
N PHE A 89 1.02 5.81 13.26
CA PHE A 89 0.78 7.25 13.11
C PHE A 89 -0.47 7.71 13.87
N SER A 90 -1.50 6.89 13.96
CA SER A 90 -2.72 7.22 14.72
C SER A 90 -2.47 7.38 16.23
N LEU A 91 -1.33 6.92 16.75
CA LEU A 91 -0.93 7.04 18.16
C LEU A 91 -0.03 8.26 18.41
N TYR A 92 0.32 9.03 17.38
CA TYR A 92 1.25 10.15 17.52
C TYR A 92 0.57 11.42 18.00
N SER A 93 1.26 12.13 18.90
CA SER A 93 0.92 13.50 19.27
C SER A 93 1.31 14.48 18.16
N ALA A 94 0.87 15.74 18.26
CA ALA A 94 1.29 16.80 17.34
C ALA A 94 2.81 16.94 17.30
N LYS A 95 3.48 16.85 18.47
CA LYS A 95 4.96 16.93 18.56
C LYS A 95 5.65 15.78 17.83
N ASP A 96 5.10 14.57 17.90
CA ASP A 96 5.65 13.42 17.17
C ASP A 96 5.47 13.61 15.66
N SER A 97 4.35 14.18 15.22
CA SER A 97 4.08 14.49 13.83
C SER A 97 5.09 15.52 13.28
N ASP A 98 5.39 16.58 14.04
CA ASP A 98 6.40 17.58 13.65
C ASP A 98 7.79 16.96 13.51
N GLN A 99 8.17 16.05 14.42
CA GLN A 99 9.44 15.33 14.31
C GLN A 99 9.50 14.43 13.06
N ILE A 100 8.39 13.82 12.67
CA ILE A 100 8.33 12.98 11.48
C ILE A 100 8.45 13.83 10.23
N ILE A 101 7.73 14.96 10.16
CA ILE A 101 7.83 15.91 9.05
C ILE A 101 9.29 16.38 8.91
N GLY A 102 9.94 16.74 10.01
CA GLY A 102 11.34 17.08 10.00
C GLY A 102 12.27 15.96 9.51
N ARG A 103 11.94 14.69 9.76
CA ARG A 103 12.70 13.53 9.23
C ARG A 103 12.44 13.28 7.75
N ILE A 104 11.21 13.46 7.30
CA ILE A 104 10.82 13.32 5.91
C ILE A 104 11.50 14.37 5.04
N SER A 105 11.65 15.61 5.54
CA SER A 105 12.35 16.68 4.82
C SER A 105 13.81 16.38 4.50
N HIS A 106 14.42 15.41 5.18
CA HIS A 106 15.80 14.95 4.94
C HIS A 106 15.90 13.70 4.07
N LEU A 107 14.79 13.21 3.51
CA LEU A 107 14.82 12.11 2.56
C LEU A 107 15.38 12.59 1.22
N SER A 108 16.04 11.68 0.50
CA SER A 108 16.33 11.92 -0.91
C SER A 108 15.04 11.97 -1.72
N GLU A 109 15.06 12.64 -2.87
CA GLU A 109 13.91 12.70 -3.77
C GLU A 109 13.38 11.30 -4.12
N SER A 110 14.29 10.36 -4.42
CA SER A 110 13.94 8.97 -4.72
C SER A 110 13.29 8.24 -3.54
N ASP A 111 13.79 8.45 -2.31
CA ASP A 111 13.20 7.86 -1.10
C ASP A 111 11.83 8.47 -0.80
N LEU A 112 11.66 9.78 -1.06
CA LEU A 112 10.38 10.47 -0.90
C LEU A 112 9.33 9.97 -1.91
N VAL A 113 9.72 9.84 -3.18
CA VAL A 113 8.84 9.28 -4.22
C VAL A 113 8.43 7.84 -3.88
N ALA A 114 9.37 7.00 -3.44
CA ALA A 114 9.07 5.64 -3.03
C ALA A 114 8.13 5.59 -1.80
N LEU A 115 8.32 6.50 -0.84
CA LEU A 115 7.41 6.63 0.32
C LEU A 115 5.99 7.02 -0.12
N LEU A 116 5.86 8.02 -1.00
CA LEU A 116 4.56 8.48 -1.52
C LEU A 116 3.87 7.41 -2.36
N ARG A 117 4.63 6.58 -3.07
CA ARG A 117 4.12 5.43 -3.82
C ARG A 117 3.86 4.19 -2.98
N SER A 118 4.13 4.26 -1.68
CA SER A 118 4.06 3.09 -0.77
C SER A 118 4.93 1.91 -1.24
N GLU A 119 6.00 2.20 -1.96
CA GLU A 119 6.97 1.23 -2.49
C GLU A 119 8.12 1.05 -1.49
N PHE A 120 7.88 0.26 -0.45
CA PHE A 120 8.88 0.01 0.59
C PHE A 120 9.90 -1.02 0.13
N THR A 121 11.12 -0.57 -0.17
CA THR A 121 12.23 -1.48 -0.47
C THR A 121 12.86 -2.02 0.83
N MET A 122 13.42 -3.23 0.78
CA MET A 122 14.16 -3.79 1.92
C MET A 122 15.30 -2.88 2.40
N LYS A 123 15.96 -2.18 1.47
CA LYS A 123 17.01 -1.20 1.78
C LYS A 123 16.47 -0.03 2.61
N MET A 124 15.30 0.51 2.28
CA MET A 124 14.64 1.57 3.06
C MET A 124 14.27 1.09 4.45
N ILE A 125 13.70 -0.10 4.55
CA ILE A 125 13.30 -0.71 5.83
C ILE A 125 14.54 -0.92 6.72
N LEU A 126 15.61 -1.50 6.20
CA LEU A 126 16.86 -1.71 6.93
C LEU A 126 17.50 -0.39 7.36
N LYS A 127 17.53 0.62 6.49
CA LYS A 127 18.06 1.96 6.80
C LYS A 127 17.26 2.63 7.91
N ALA A 128 15.92 2.54 7.85
CA ALA A 128 15.04 3.07 8.89
C ALA A 128 15.24 2.35 10.22
N THR A 129 15.28 1.03 10.21
CA THR A 129 15.49 0.19 11.40
C THR A 129 16.86 0.47 12.03
N TYR A 130 17.94 0.57 11.23
CA TYR A 130 19.27 0.90 11.71
C TYR A 130 19.32 2.28 12.37
N LYS A 131 18.71 3.31 11.76
CA LYS A 131 18.63 4.64 12.36
C LYS A 131 17.87 4.64 13.70
N MET A 132 16.77 3.90 13.78
CA MET A 132 16.00 3.78 15.03
C MET A 132 16.80 3.09 16.13
N LEU A 133 17.51 2.01 15.81
CA LEU A 133 18.37 1.29 16.76
C LEU A 133 19.53 2.18 17.23
N LYS A 134 20.18 2.89 16.31
CA LYS A 134 21.24 3.83 16.64
C LYS A 134 20.78 4.96 17.57
N GLN A 135 19.61 5.54 17.31
CA GLN A 135 19.02 6.55 18.18
C GLN A 135 18.68 5.99 19.56
N LYS A 136 18.19 4.74 19.63
CA LYS A 136 17.83 4.10 20.89
C LYS A 136 19.04 3.72 21.73
N LEU A 137 20.19 3.40 21.09
CA LEU A 137 21.42 2.98 21.75
C LEU A 137 22.36 4.15 22.07
N PHE A 138 22.35 5.21 21.26
CA PHE A 138 23.33 6.31 21.34
C PHE A 138 22.67 7.69 21.41
N GLY A 139 21.37 7.81 21.47
CA GLY A 139 20.61 9.05 21.36
C GLY A 139 20.06 9.57 22.68
N SER A 140 20.82 9.41 23.77
CA SER A 140 20.60 10.17 25.01
C SER A 140 21.80 11.12 25.23
N SER A 141 21.77 12.21 24.48
CA SER A 141 22.48 13.46 24.86
C SER A 141 21.57 14.60 24.44
#